data_67cabe85d968176da75e3e8dfb22e27c
#
_entry.id   67cabe85d968176da75e3e8dfb22e27c
#
_cell.length_a   1.000
_cell.length_b   1.000
_cell.length_c   1.000
_cell.angle_alpha   90.00
_cell.angle_beta   90.00
_cell.angle_gamma   90.00
#
_symmetry.space_group_name_H-M   'P 1'
#
loop_
_entity.id
_entity.type
_entity.pdbx_description
1 polymer ?
#
loop_
_entity_poly.entity_id
_entity_poly.type
_entity_poly.pdbx_seq_one_letter_code
_entity_poly.pdbx_strand_id
1 'polypeptide(L)'
;YGDHRDLHLRLRRQRQMCIRDSFGTVGLASYAISAIDLALWDAKAKSLGVPVYSLIGGPKEEKIFCYATGNDVEWYKELGFKAFKLACPYGPADGLDGLKKNVDFVEKARSIIGDDAELMLDCWMALDVEYTVRLAEQLQHCRLRWMEECLLSEDLLGHVSLRKALPWQTLTTGEHWYTHFPFQWAVSNDVVDILQPDINWVGGLTTCLKIAAIADSAGKKVMLHAGGRNPYGQHFSHALSCVPWLEYFVRGAPGVPLEETIDVPGQKIPKDGWMELDNRPGFGLGIQESWLSTY
;
A
#
# COMPACT_ATOMS: atom_id res chain seq x y z
N TYR A 1 -12.91 28.61 -30.16
CA TYR A 1 -11.65 27.90 -29.84
C TYR A 1 -11.69 27.58 -28.35
N GLY A 2 -12.30 26.43 -28.00
CA GLY A 2 -12.33 25.91 -26.63
C GLY A 2 -10.92 25.44 -26.21
N ASP A 3 -10.53 25.78 -25.00
CA ASP A 3 -9.23 25.49 -24.44
C ASP A 3 -8.94 23.97 -24.54
N HIS A 4 -7.84 23.57 -25.15
CA HIS A 4 -7.40 22.19 -25.28
C HIS A 4 -7.33 21.43 -23.93
N ARG A 5 -7.20 22.15 -22.81
CA ARG A 5 -7.22 21.58 -21.45
C ARG A 5 -8.57 21.00 -21.08
N ASP A 6 -9.69 21.65 -21.48
CA ASP A 6 -11.05 21.16 -21.21
C ASP A 6 -11.37 19.88 -22.00
N LEU A 7 -10.83 19.75 -23.22
CA LEU A 7 -11.02 18.56 -24.04
C LEU A 7 -10.36 17.31 -23.41
N HIS A 8 -9.16 17.45 -22.90
CA HIS A 8 -8.44 16.35 -22.22
C HIS A 8 -9.12 15.92 -20.92
N LEU A 9 -9.66 16.84 -20.13
CA LEU A 9 -10.42 16.52 -18.93
C LEU A 9 -11.75 15.82 -19.25
N ARG A 10 -12.44 16.22 -20.32
CA ARG A 10 -13.68 15.58 -20.80
C ARG A 10 -13.40 14.16 -21.31
N LEU A 11 -12.38 13.94 -22.12
CA LEU A 11 -11.98 12.63 -22.62
C LEU A 11 -11.61 11.68 -21.48
N ARG A 12 -10.93 12.16 -20.44
CA ARG A 12 -10.61 11.37 -19.25
C ARG A 12 -11.87 10.94 -18.51
N ARG A 13 -12.81 11.86 -18.27
CA ARG A 13 -14.09 11.56 -17.62
C ARG A 13 -14.93 10.57 -18.43
N GLN A 14 -14.98 10.73 -19.75
CA GLN A 14 -15.71 9.83 -20.64
C GLN A 14 -15.13 8.42 -20.63
N ARG A 15 -13.81 8.26 -20.70
CA ARG A 15 -13.15 6.94 -20.64
C ARG A 15 -13.42 6.22 -19.32
N GLN A 16 -13.28 6.91 -18.19
CA GLN A 16 -13.61 6.34 -16.88
C GLN A 16 -15.11 6.00 -16.77
N MET A 17 -15.98 6.83 -17.34
CA MET A 17 -17.42 6.63 -17.34
C MET A 17 -17.80 5.39 -18.16
N CYS A 18 -17.29 5.24 -19.40
CA CYS A 18 -17.59 4.09 -20.26
C CYS A 18 -17.17 2.75 -19.63
N ILE A 19 -16.01 2.70 -18.97
CA ILE A 19 -15.57 1.49 -18.27
C ILE A 19 -16.51 1.18 -17.10
N ARG A 20 -16.85 2.17 -16.29
CA ARG A 20 -17.73 2.02 -15.12
C ARG A 20 -19.15 1.62 -15.48
N ASP A 21 -19.72 2.20 -16.53
CA ASP A 21 -21.08 1.92 -16.98
C ASP A 21 -21.26 0.45 -17.43
N SER A 22 -20.24 -0.10 -18.10
CA SER A 22 -20.36 -1.42 -18.71
C SER A 22 -19.84 -2.56 -17.83
N PHE A 23 -18.82 -2.29 -16.97
CA PHE A 23 -18.07 -3.34 -16.26
C PHE A 23 -18.02 -3.13 -14.74
N GLY A 24 -18.68 -2.11 -14.22
CA GLY A 24 -18.65 -1.78 -12.79
C GLY A 24 -17.38 -1.03 -12.37
N THR A 25 -17.12 -0.98 -11.06
CA THR A 25 -16.08 -0.13 -10.46
C THR A 25 -15.06 -0.88 -9.62
N VAL A 26 -15.10 -2.21 -9.62
CA VAL A 26 -14.26 -3.07 -8.77
C VAL A 26 -13.45 -4.07 -9.58
N GLY A 27 -12.43 -4.65 -8.98
CA GLY A 27 -11.59 -5.67 -9.60
C GLY A 27 -10.92 -5.19 -10.90
N LEU A 28 -10.98 -6.00 -11.95
CA LEU A 28 -10.30 -5.75 -13.22
C LEU A 28 -10.67 -4.40 -13.87
N ALA A 29 -11.92 -3.95 -13.73
CA ALA A 29 -12.33 -2.63 -14.23
C ALA A 29 -11.56 -1.51 -13.54
N SER A 30 -11.36 -1.60 -12.22
CA SER A 30 -10.59 -0.62 -11.46
C SER A 30 -9.10 -0.66 -11.81
N TYR A 31 -8.53 -1.83 -12.07
CA TYR A 31 -7.14 -1.97 -12.54
C TYR A 31 -6.92 -1.27 -13.88
N ALA A 32 -7.82 -1.47 -14.85
CA ALA A 32 -7.77 -0.78 -16.13
C ALA A 32 -7.88 0.76 -15.98
N ILE A 33 -8.76 1.22 -15.09
CA ILE A 33 -8.89 2.65 -14.76
C ILE A 33 -7.59 3.19 -14.14
N SER A 34 -6.99 2.43 -13.22
CA SER A 34 -5.72 2.80 -12.58
C SER A 34 -4.60 2.96 -13.60
N ALA A 35 -4.44 1.98 -14.51
CA ALA A 35 -3.41 2.02 -15.55
C ALA A 35 -3.55 3.27 -16.45
N ILE A 36 -4.77 3.59 -16.87
CA ILE A 36 -5.05 4.79 -17.69
C ILE A 36 -4.77 6.06 -16.89
N ASP A 37 -5.18 6.14 -15.64
CA ASP A 37 -4.97 7.30 -14.77
C ASP A 37 -3.48 7.56 -14.57
N LEU A 38 -2.70 6.55 -14.23
CA LEU A 38 -1.26 6.63 -14.03
C LEU A 38 -0.52 7.05 -15.31
N ALA A 39 -0.88 6.47 -16.47
CA ALA A 39 -0.32 6.86 -17.75
C ALA A 39 -0.60 8.34 -18.11
N LEU A 40 -1.78 8.85 -17.79
CA LEU A 40 -2.13 10.26 -18.02
C LEU A 40 -1.36 11.21 -17.09
N TRP A 41 -1.13 10.82 -15.84
CA TRP A 41 -0.29 11.60 -14.93
C TRP A 41 1.17 11.62 -15.39
N ASP A 42 1.72 10.47 -15.82
CA ASP A 42 3.08 10.36 -16.36
C ASP A 42 3.27 11.24 -17.60
N ALA A 43 2.36 11.13 -18.58
CA ALA A 43 2.39 11.90 -19.79
C ALA A 43 2.32 13.41 -19.52
N LYS A 44 1.44 13.85 -18.60
CA LYS A 44 1.32 15.25 -18.21
C LYS A 44 2.61 15.76 -17.56
N ALA A 45 3.18 15.01 -16.62
CA ALA A 45 4.40 15.41 -15.91
C ALA A 45 5.59 15.48 -16.88
N LYS A 46 5.75 14.49 -17.78
CA LYS A 46 6.77 14.48 -18.84
C LYS A 46 6.64 15.67 -19.79
N SER A 47 5.41 16.02 -20.20
CA SER A 47 5.16 17.18 -21.08
C SER A 47 5.55 18.53 -20.45
N LEU A 48 5.59 18.60 -19.13
CA LEU A 48 5.99 19.75 -18.34
C LEU A 48 7.46 19.67 -17.90
N GLY A 49 8.15 18.58 -18.16
CA GLY A 49 9.55 18.36 -17.75
C GLY A 49 9.73 18.21 -16.23
N VAL A 50 8.69 17.83 -15.49
CA VAL A 50 8.71 17.73 -14.02
C VAL A 50 8.34 16.35 -13.52
N PRO A 51 8.79 15.93 -12.32
CA PRO A 51 8.35 14.70 -11.69
C PRO A 51 6.88 14.81 -11.23
N VAL A 52 6.17 13.67 -11.17
CA VAL A 52 4.73 13.66 -10.81
C VAL A 52 4.49 14.23 -9.41
N TYR A 53 5.34 13.97 -8.43
CA TYR A 53 5.15 14.50 -7.09
C TYR A 53 5.03 16.04 -7.06
N SER A 54 5.72 16.75 -7.97
CA SER A 54 5.63 18.22 -8.07
C SER A 54 4.25 18.71 -8.52
N LEU A 55 3.50 17.89 -9.29
CA LEU A 55 2.15 18.22 -9.73
C LEU A 55 1.09 18.05 -8.62
N ILE A 56 1.44 17.38 -7.54
CA ILE A 56 0.53 17.06 -6.44
C ILE A 56 0.96 17.71 -5.11
N GLY A 57 1.85 18.71 -5.19
CA GLY A 57 2.22 19.56 -4.07
C GLY A 57 3.47 19.13 -3.27
N GLY A 58 4.21 18.16 -3.78
CA GLY A 58 5.46 17.69 -3.17
C GLY A 58 6.73 18.33 -3.75
N PRO A 59 7.93 17.87 -3.29
CA PRO A 59 8.07 16.88 -2.23
C PRO A 59 7.82 17.48 -0.85
N LYS A 60 7.36 16.66 0.09
CA LYS A 60 7.33 16.96 1.52
C LYS A 60 8.52 16.36 2.24
N GLU A 61 8.96 15.18 1.78
CA GLU A 61 10.10 14.46 2.31
C GLU A 61 11.03 14.02 1.17
N GLU A 62 12.33 14.22 1.34
CA GLU A 62 13.35 13.75 0.39
C GLU A 62 13.65 12.25 0.57
N LYS A 63 13.50 11.75 1.79
CA LYS A 63 13.65 10.33 2.15
C LYS A 63 12.46 9.86 2.95
N ILE A 64 11.94 8.69 2.61
CA ILE A 64 10.84 8.06 3.35
C ILE A 64 11.31 6.74 3.93
N PHE A 65 10.92 6.48 5.19
CA PHE A 65 11.19 5.23 5.88
C PHE A 65 10.43 4.07 5.23
N CYS A 66 11.14 2.95 5.01
CA CYS A 66 10.58 1.75 4.41
C CYS A 66 10.50 0.60 5.41
N TYR A 67 9.40 -0.14 5.37
CA TYR A 67 9.31 -1.44 6.02
C TYR A 67 9.38 -2.57 4.99
N ALA A 68 10.02 -3.68 5.39
CA ALA A 68 10.13 -4.88 4.58
C ALA A 68 8.90 -5.77 4.77
N THR A 69 8.32 -6.27 3.69
CA THR A 69 7.23 -7.26 3.71
C THR A 69 7.75 -8.62 3.27
N GLY A 70 7.45 -9.64 4.09
CA GLY A 70 7.82 -11.04 3.92
C GLY A 70 8.27 -11.68 5.23
N ASN A 71 8.67 -12.95 5.17
CA ASN A 71 8.93 -13.75 6.38
C ASN A 71 10.41 -14.01 6.68
N ASP A 72 11.35 -13.57 5.81
CA ASP A 72 12.79 -13.75 5.98
C ASP A 72 13.41 -12.59 6.78
N VAL A 73 12.95 -12.40 8.02
CA VAL A 73 13.30 -11.23 8.84
C VAL A 73 14.79 -11.06 9.11
N GLU A 74 15.55 -12.15 9.23
CA GLU A 74 17.01 -12.12 9.35
C GLU A 74 17.64 -11.43 8.14
N TRP A 75 17.24 -11.85 6.93
CA TRP A 75 17.73 -11.27 5.69
C TRP A 75 17.34 -9.81 5.53
N TYR A 76 16.10 -9.44 5.88
CA TYR A 76 15.66 -8.06 5.78
C TYR A 76 16.40 -7.14 6.77
N LYS A 77 16.79 -7.68 7.92
CA LYS A 77 17.65 -6.98 8.88
C LYS A 77 19.06 -6.76 8.32
N GLU A 78 19.64 -7.73 7.61
CA GLU A 78 20.92 -7.60 6.92
C GLU A 78 20.87 -6.54 5.80
N LEU A 79 19.72 -6.40 5.11
CA LEU A 79 19.45 -5.34 4.13
C LEU A 79 19.26 -3.93 4.75
N GLY A 80 19.31 -3.83 6.09
CA GLY A 80 19.23 -2.56 6.82
C GLY A 80 17.81 -2.10 7.18
N PHE A 81 16.77 -2.93 6.96
CA PHE A 81 15.42 -2.58 7.41
C PHE A 81 15.31 -2.62 8.95
N LYS A 82 14.44 -1.75 9.48
CA LYS A 82 14.13 -1.64 10.91
C LYS A 82 12.63 -1.79 11.22
N ALA A 83 11.85 -2.10 10.22
CA ALA A 83 10.42 -2.38 10.33
C ALA A 83 10.08 -3.57 9.41
N PHE A 84 9.26 -4.49 9.91
CA PHE A 84 9.04 -5.79 9.30
C PHE A 84 7.55 -6.15 9.34
N LYS A 85 6.95 -6.45 8.19
CA LYS A 85 5.59 -6.94 8.06
C LYS A 85 5.62 -8.42 7.68
N LEU A 86 5.08 -9.27 8.56
CA LEU A 86 4.99 -10.70 8.38
C LEU A 86 3.69 -11.08 7.69
N ALA A 87 3.72 -12.09 6.83
CA ALA A 87 2.51 -12.74 6.32
C ALA A 87 2.07 -13.84 7.31
N CYS A 88 0.85 -13.74 7.83
CA CYS A 88 0.27 -14.69 8.79
C CYS A 88 0.02 -16.05 8.13
N PRO A 89 0.64 -17.16 8.62
CA PRO A 89 0.60 -18.42 7.89
C PRO A 89 -0.65 -19.29 8.13
N TYR A 90 -1.37 -19.10 9.24
CA TYR A 90 -2.51 -19.94 9.63
C TYR A 90 -3.77 -19.15 9.88
N GLY A 91 -4.94 -19.78 9.65
CA GLY A 91 -6.25 -19.17 9.82
C GLY A 91 -7.21 -19.99 10.68
N PRO A 92 -8.51 -19.60 10.76
CA PRO A 92 -9.51 -20.27 11.58
C PRO A 92 -9.68 -21.77 11.29
N ALA A 93 -9.48 -22.20 10.05
CA ALA A 93 -9.55 -23.61 9.65
C ALA A 93 -8.48 -24.49 10.33
N ASP A 94 -7.37 -23.90 10.77
CA ASP A 94 -6.27 -24.59 11.47
C ASP A 94 -6.52 -24.71 12.98
N GLY A 95 -7.63 -24.15 13.49
CA GLY A 95 -8.06 -24.24 14.88
C GLY A 95 -7.05 -23.68 15.89
N LEU A 96 -7.04 -24.24 17.11
CA LEU A 96 -6.14 -23.80 18.18
C LEU A 96 -4.66 -24.11 17.91
N ASP A 97 -4.38 -25.13 17.14
CA ASP A 97 -3.01 -25.47 16.75
C ASP A 97 -2.43 -24.41 15.80
N GLY A 98 -3.22 -23.98 14.80
CA GLY A 98 -2.84 -22.88 13.94
C GLY A 98 -2.65 -21.55 14.69
N LEU A 99 -3.56 -21.26 15.64
CA LEU A 99 -3.45 -20.08 16.49
C LEU A 99 -2.11 -20.07 17.27
N LYS A 100 -1.79 -21.19 17.92
CA LYS A 100 -0.52 -21.32 18.65
C LYS A 100 0.69 -21.17 17.73
N LYS A 101 0.67 -21.78 16.55
CA LYS A 101 1.75 -21.67 15.58
C LYS A 101 1.95 -20.23 15.09
N ASN A 102 0.86 -19.46 14.92
CA ASN A 102 0.96 -18.03 14.59
C ASN A 102 1.63 -17.24 15.73
N VAL A 103 1.29 -17.54 16.98
CA VAL A 103 1.93 -16.90 18.15
C VAL A 103 3.42 -17.23 18.18
N ASP A 104 3.79 -18.51 18.14
CA ASP A 104 5.18 -18.97 18.14
C ASP A 104 5.98 -18.32 16.98
N PHE A 105 5.36 -18.18 15.81
CA PHE A 105 5.97 -17.56 14.63
C PHE A 105 6.28 -16.08 14.83
N VAL A 106 5.31 -15.30 15.34
CA VAL A 106 5.48 -13.86 15.60
C VAL A 106 6.46 -13.62 16.75
N GLU A 107 6.41 -14.41 17.81
CA GLU A 107 7.38 -14.35 18.94
C GLU A 107 8.81 -14.62 18.46
N LYS A 108 8.98 -15.63 17.60
CA LYS A 108 10.29 -15.92 16.98
C LYS A 108 10.78 -14.71 16.18
N ALA A 109 9.94 -14.11 15.33
CA ALA A 109 10.31 -12.93 14.56
C ALA A 109 10.69 -11.76 15.49
N ARG A 110 9.90 -11.49 16.54
CA ARG A 110 10.20 -10.46 17.55
C ARG A 110 11.57 -10.71 18.22
N SER A 111 11.88 -11.96 18.57
CA SER A 111 13.16 -12.30 19.19
C SER A 111 14.37 -12.04 18.28
N ILE A 112 14.20 -12.20 16.96
CA ILE A 112 15.24 -11.98 15.95
C ILE A 112 15.47 -10.48 15.71
N ILE A 113 14.38 -9.72 15.52
CA ILE A 113 14.49 -8.29 15.19
C ILE A 113 14.83 -7.43 16.40
N GLY A 114 14.50 -7.88 17.61
CA GLY A 114 14.69 -7.14 18.86
C GLY A 114 13.55 -6.17 19.17
N ASP A 115 13.63 -5.52 20.31
CA ASP A 115 12.56 -4.65 20.85
C ASP A 115 12.48 -3.27 20.20
N ASP A 116 13.57 -2.80 19.59
CA ASP A 116 13.66 -1.47 18.97
C ASP A 116 13.17 -1.43 17.53
N ALA A 117 12.83 -2.59 16.96
CA ALA A 117 12.30 -2.70 15.61
C ALA A 117 10.78 -2.74 15.60
N GLU A 118 10.16 -2.18 14.56
CA GLU A 118 8.73 -2.25 14.34
C GLU A 118 8.32 -3.60 13.72
N LEU A 119 7.25 -4.19 14.22
CA LEU A 119 6.73 -5.48 13.74
C LEU A 119 5.25 -5.35 13.42
N MET A 120 4.84 -5.85 12.26
CA MET A 120 3.48 -5.85 11.78
C MET A 120 3.07 -7.25 11.33
N LEU A 121 1.78 -7.53 11.34
CA LEU A 121 1.21 -8.80 10.90
C LEU A 121 0.13 -8.56 9.86
N ASP A 122 0.33 -9.13 8.68
CA ASP A 122 -0.60 -9.12 7.56
C ASP A 122 -1.35 -10.45 7.51
N CYS A 123 -2.66 -10.40 7.61
CA CYS A 123 -3.53 -11.57 7.66
C CYS A 123 -4.25 -11.85 6.33
N TRP A 124 -4.07 -10.98 5.34
CA TRP A 124 -4.56 -11.14 3.96
C TRP A 124 -5.99 -11.69 3.86
N MET A 125 -6.91 -11.11 4.63
CA MET A 125 -8.34 -11.45 4.68
C MET A 125 -8.66 -12.89 5.15
N ALA A 126 -7.70 -13.61 5.74
CA ALA A 126 -7.84 -15.02 6.04
C ALA A 126 -8.53 -15.33 7.40
N LEU A 127 -8.78 -14.29 8.22
CA LEU A 127 -9.28 -14.48 9.57
C LEU A 127 -10.76 -14.11 9.69
N ASP A 128 -11.35 -14.47 10.81
CA ASP A 128 -12.62 -13.95 11.30
C ASP A 128 -12.43 -13.09 12.57
N VAL A 129 -13.50 -12.48 13.05
CA VAL A 129 -13.44 -11.57 14.21
C VAL A 129 -12.96 -12.31 15.47
N GLU A 130 -13.47 -13.52 15.73
CA GLU A 130 -13.14 -14.27 16.94
C GLU A 130 -11.67 -14.71 16.94
N TYR A 131 -11.20 -15.27 15.84
CA TYR A 131 -9.80 -15.69 15.70
C TYR A 131 -8.85 -14.50 15.80
N THR A 132 -9.18 -13.38 15.14
CA THR A 132 -8.38 -12.16 15.19
C THR A 132 -8.24 -11.62 16.62
N VAL A 133 -9.34 -11.56 17.37
CA VAL A 133 -9.32 -11.10 18.76
C VAL A 133 -8.41 -11.99 19.61
N ARG A 134 -8.59 -13.32 19.53
CA ARG A 134 -7.76 -14.27 20.27
C ARG A 134 -6.27 -14.16 19.93
N LEU A 135 -5.96 -13.98 18.64
CA LEU A 135 -4.59 -13.83 18.17
C LEU A 135 -3.97 -12.53 18.68
N ALA A 136 -4.69 -11.41 18.55
CA ALA A 136 -4.23 -10.10 19.01
C ALA A 136 -3.97 -10.09 20.52
N GLU A 137 -4.85 -10.67 21.33
CA GLU A 137 -4.70 -10.77 22.79
C GLU A 137 -3.44 -11.57 23.17
N GLN A 138 -3.17 -12.70 22.50
CA GLN A 138 -1.98 -13.50 22.73
C GLN A 138 -0.68 -12.82 22.27
N LEU A 139 -0.77 -11.96 21.25
CA LEU A 139 0.39 -11.23 20.70
C LEU A 139 0.62 -9.85 21.32
N GLN A 140 -0.17 -9.43 22.31
CA GLN A 140 -0.05 -8.09 22.91
C GLN A 140 1.38 -7.78 23.39
N HIS A 141 2.07 -8.76 23.98
CA HIS A 141 3.46 -8.62 24.44
C HIS A 141 4.47 -8.46 23.29
N CYS A 142 4.12 -8.91 22.07
CA CYS A 142 4.94 -8.70 20.87
C CYS A 142 4.86 -7.26 20.34
N ARG A 143 3.94 -6.44 20.84
CA ARG A 143 3.81 -5.02 20.49
C ARG A 143 3.72 -4.80 18.98
N LEU A 144 2.76 -5.48 18.34
CA LEU A 144 2.52 -5.29 16.90
C LEU A 144 2.16 -3.84 16.62
N ARG A 145 2.86 -3.22 15.68
CA ARG A 145 2.57 -1.85 15.21
C ARG A 145 1.18 -1.76 14.62
N TRP A 146 0.77 -2.78 13.83
CA TRP A 146 -0.60 -2.98 13.37
C TRP A 146 -0.87 -4.44 13.00
N MET A 147 -2.15 -4.77 12.91
CA MET A 147 -2.67 -5.95 12.26
C MET A 147 -3.41 -5.52 10.98
N GLU A 148 -3.08 -6.15 9.86
CA GLU A 148 -3.50 -5.79 8.52
C GLU A 148 -4.43 -6.82 7.93
N GLU A 149 -5.49 -6.36 7.23
CA GLU A 149 -6.42 -7.19 6.47
C GLU A 149 -6.90 -8.46 7.19
N CYS A 150 -7.31 -8.32 8.45
CA CYS A 150 -7.75 -9.49 9.22
C CYS A 150 -9.00 -10.15 8.63
N LEU A 151 -9.91 -9.36 8.05
CA LEU A 151 -11.23 -9.79 7.58
C LEU A 151 -11.37 -9.59 6.07
N LEU A 152 -12.31 -10.31 5.47
CA LEU A 152 -12.71 -10.05 4.09
C LEU A 152 -13.07 -8.58 3.88
N SER A 153 -12.68 -8.03 2.74
CA SER A 153 -12.90 -6.61 2.39
C SER A 153 -14.37 -6.22 2.39
N GLU A 154 -15.28 -7.16 2.13
CA GLU A 154 -16.74 -6.99 2.10
C GLU A 154 -17.41 -7.11 3.47
N ASP A 155 -16.72 -7.63 4.49
CA ASP A 155 -17.29 -7.79 5.82
C ASP A 155 -17.26 -6.49 6.64
N LEU A 156 -18.05 -5.52 6.18
CA LEU A 156 -18.12 -4.20 6.81
C LEU A 156 -18.58 -4.26 8.27
N LEU A 157 -19.50 -5.16 8.60
CA LEU A 157 -19.99 -5.32 9.98
C LEU A 157 -18.96 -6.02 10.87
N GLY A 158 -18.21 -6.96 10.32
CA GLY A 158 -17.04 -7.56 10.99
C GLY A 158 -15.99 -6.54 11.35
N HIS A 159 -15.66 -5.61 10.45
CA HIS A 159 -14.72 -4.52 10.76
C HIS A 159 -15.19 -3.65 11.94
N VAL A 160 -16.49 -3.31 12.01
CA VAL A 160 -17.06 -2.57 13.15
C VAL A 160 -16.96 -3.39 14.44
N SER A 161 -17.24 -4.68 14.37
CA SER A 161 -17.17 -5.59 15.52
C SER A 161 -15.74 -5.77 16.00
N LEU A 162 -14.78 -5.94 15.07
CA LEU A 162 -13.36 -6.07 15.37
C LEU A 162 -12.81 -4.81 16.05
N ARG A 163 -13.12 -3.62 15.55
CA ARG A 163 -12.71 -2.35 16.17
C ARG A 163 -13.22 -2.23 17.60
N LYS A 164 -14.47 -2.63 17.86
CA LYS A 164 -15.05 -2.60 19.23
C LYS A 164 -14.33 -3.57 20.16
N ALA A 165 -13.94 -4.74 19.66
CA ALA A 165 -13.26 -5.77 20.44
C ALA A 165 -11.78 -5.42 20.70
N LEU A 166 -11.12 -4.75 19.75
CA LEU A 166 -9.70 -4.40 19.82
C LEU A 166 -9.47 -2.87 19.74
N PRO A 167 -9.99 -2.08 20.70
CA PRO A 167 -9.85 -0.61 20.67
C PRO A 167 -8.40 -0.15 20.86
N TRP A 168 -7.55 -1.00 21.42
CA TRP A 168 -6.14 -0.74 21.72
C TRP A 168 -5.18 -1.12 20.60
N GLN A 169 -5.62 -2.01 19.66
CA GLN A 169 -4.79 -2.46 18.56
C GLN A 169 -4.95 -1.57 17.34
N THR A 170 -3.84 -1.12 16.76
CA THR A 170 -3.86 -0.46 15.46
C THR A 170 -4.31 -1.46 14.38
N LEU A 171 -5.39 -1.14 13.69
CA LEU A 171 -5.95 -1.92 12.60
C LEU A 171 -5.78 -1.18 11.27
N THR A 172 -5.47 -1.92 10.23
CA THR A 172 -5.28 -1.38 8.90
C THR A 172 -5.83 -2.33 7.84
N THR A 173 -6.33 -1.77 6.74
CA THR A 173 -6.82 -2.50 5.57
C THR A 173 -6.97 -1.57 4.37
N GLY A 174 -7.24 -2.12 3.20
CA GLY A 174 -7.70 -1.35 2.06
C GLY A 174 -7.09 -1.71 0.71
N GLU A 175 -6.13 -2.62 0.61
CA GLU A 175 -5.57 -3.00 -0.68
C GLU A 175 -6.63 -3.63 -1.60
N HIS A 176 -7.58 -4.39 -1.03
CA HIS A 176 -8.69 -5.00 -1.74
C HIS A 176 -9.96 -4.13 -1.77
N TRP A 177 -9.88 -2.86 -1.34
CA TRP A 177 -10.94 -1.88 -1.53
C TRP A 177 -10.74 -1.08 -2.81
N TYR A 178 -11.81 -0.90 -3.55
CA TYR A 178 -11.81 -0.19 -4.82
C TYR A 178 -12.56 1.14 -4.71
N THR A 179 -12.11 2.16 -5.44
CA THR A 179 -12.59 3.53 -5.34
C THR A 179 -12.31 4.17 -3.96
N HIS A 180 -12.77 5.38 -3.74
CA HIS A 180 -12.60 6.07 -2.44
C HIS A 180 -13.75 5.83 -1.45
N PHE A 181 -14.86 5.20 -1.88
CA PHE A 181 -16.05 5.07 -1.05
C PHE A 181 -15.88 4.14 0.16
N PRO A 182 -15.27 2.95 0.05
CA PRO A 182 -15.01 2.12 1.23
C PRO A 182 -14.11 2.82 2.26
N PHE A 183 -13.13 3.59 1.81
CA PHE A 183 -12.25 4.36 2.70
C PHE A 183 -12.99 5.47 3.43
N GLN A 184 -13.90 6.18 2.74
CA GLN A 184 -14.76 7.18 3.38
C GLN A 184 -15.66 6.53 4.43
N TRP A 185 -16.24 5.36 4.13
CA TRP A 185 -17.04 4.60 5.08
C TRP A 185 -16.21 4.18 6.30
N ALA A 186 -15.00 3.64 6.08
CA ALA A 186 -14.11 3.19 7.14
C ALA A 186 -13.71 4.32 8.09
N VAL A 187 -13.39 5.49 7.55
CA VAL A 187 -13.07 6.69 8.34
C VAL A 187 -14.29 7.17 9.12
N SER A 188 -15.47 7.21 8.49
CA SER A 188 -16.72 7.68 9.13
C SER A 188 -17.18 6.76 10.27
N ASN A 189 -16.81 5.48 10.24
CA ASN A 189 -17.14 4.50 11.27
C ASN A 189 -15.97 4.20 12.21
N ASP A 190 -14.84 4.88 12.03
CA ASP A 190 -13.61 4.72 12.83
C ASP A 190 -13.10 3.26 12.95
N VAL A 191 -13.24 2.49 11.89
CA VAL A 191 -12.93 1.04 11.91
C VAL A 191 -11.46 0.72 11.70
N VAL A 192 -10.68 1.64 11.12
CA VAL A 192 -9.23 1.49 10.89
C VAL A 192 -8.46 2.76 11.25
N ASP A 193 -7.18 2.61 11.54
CA ASP A 193 -6.28 3.70 11.90
C ASP A 193 -5.43 4.15 10.72
N ILE A 194 -5.14 3.22 9.81
CA ILE A 194 -4.31 3.42 8.63
C ILE A 194 -5.07 2.89 7.42
N LEU A 195 -5.10 3.66 6.34
CA LEU A 195 -5.71 3.28 5.07
C LEU A 195 -4.62 2.78 4.12
N GLN A 196 -4.81 1.61 3.52
CA GLN A 196 -3.78 0.97 2.68
C GLN A 196 -4.27 0.70 1.24
N PRO A 197 -4.64 1.73 0.45
CA PRO A 197 -5.01 1.50 -0.95
C PRO A 197 -3.81 1.02 -1.77
N ASP A 198 -4.06 0.19 -2.78
CA ASP A 198 -3.10 -0.07 -3.85
C ASP A 198 -3.33 0.91 -5.01
N ILE A 199 -2.32 1.70 -5.35
CA ILE A 199 -2.42 2.73 -6.39
C ILE A 199 -2.68 2.14 -7.80
N ASN A 200 -2.27 0.88 -8.03
CA ASN A 200 -2.50 0.19 -9.29
C ASN A 200 -3.91 -0.43 -9.37
N TRP A 201 -4.60 -0.60 -8.21
CA TRP A 201 -5.88 -1.31 -8.13
C TRP A 201 -7.06 -0.38 -7.85
N VAL A 202 -6.89 0.63 -7.00
CA VAL A 202 -7.97 1.45 -6.42
C VAL A 202 -8.61 2.46 -7.39
N GLY A 203 -7.99 2.70 -8.54
CA GLY A 203 -8.39 3.74 -9.51
C GLY A 203 -7.32 4.81 -9.74
N GLY A 204 -6.04 4.46 -9.52
CA GLY A 204 -4.88 5.26 -9.83
C GLY A 204 -4.58 6.38 -8.83
N LEU A 205 -3.63 7.23 -9.21
CA LEU A 205 -3.18 8.36 -8.40
C LEU A 205 -4.33 9.32 -8.05
N THR A 206 -5.23 9.58 -9.00
CA THR A 206 -6.38 10.48 -8.76
C THR A 206 -7.29 9.97 -7.64
N THR A 207 -7.48 8.67 -7.52
CA THR A 207 -8.28 8.08 -6.44
C THR A 207 -7.50 8.07 -5.13
N CYS A 208 -6.20 7.75 -5.14
CA CYS A 208 -5.34 7.82 -3.97
C CYS A 208 -5.28 9.23 -3.36
N LEU A 209 -5.27 10.29 -4.18
CA LEU A 209 -5.33 11.67 -3.70
C LEU A 209 -6.64 11.98 -2.95
N LYS A 210 -7.77 11.43 -3.39
CA LYS A 210 -9.04 11.57 -2.66
C LYS A 210 -9.01 10.83 -1.33
N ILE A 211 -8.44 9.61 -1.32
CA ILE A 211 -8.29 8.81 -0.10
C ILE A 211 -7.37 9.53 0.89
N ALA A 212 -6.26 10.11 0.41
CA ALA A 212 -5.36 10.89 1.24
C ALA A 212 -6.05 12.11 1.85
N ALA A 213 -6.88 12.84 1.10
CA ALA A 213 -7.64 13.96 1.62
C ALA A 213 -8.67 13.53 2.68
N ILE A 214 -9.33 12.38 2.50
CA ILE A 214 -10.24 11.79 3.49
C ILE A 214 -9.48 11.44 4.77
N ALA A 215 -8.33 10.77 4.65
CA ALA A 215 -7.49 10.39 5.79
C ALA A 215 -6.98 11.62 6.55
N ASP A 216 -6.41 12.57 5.85
CA ASP A 216 -5.81 13.79 6.42
C ASP A 216 -6.85 14.61 7.19
N SER A 217 -8.06 14.77 6.64
CA SER A 217 -9.16 15.47 7.31
C SER A 217 -9.62 14.81 8.62
N ALA A 218 -9.36 13.52 8.79
CA ALA A 218 -9.68 12.73 9.98
C ALA A 218 -8.47 12.45 10.88
N GLY A 219 -7.30 13.01 10.56
CA GLY A 219 -6.06 12.76 11.32
C GLY A 219 -5.50 11.35 11.17
N LYS A 220 -5.98 10.58 10.17
CA LYS A 220 -5.53 9.21 9.88
C LYS A 220 -4.34 9.20 8.90
N LYS A 221 -3.67 8.07 8.83
CA LYS A 221 -2.52 7.88 7.93
C LYS A 221 -2.90 7.05 6.71
N VAL A 222 -2.11 7.20 5.65
CA VAL A 222 -2.17 6.36 4.45
C VAL A 222 -0.82 5.71 4.28
N MET A 223 -0.81 4.41 4.02
CA MET A 223 0.37 3.66 3.61
C MET A 223 -0.03 2.78 2.43
N LEU A 224 0.50 3.07 1.24
CA LEU A 224 0.10 2.30 0.06
C LEU A 224 0.60 0.86 0.16
N HIS A 225 -0.29 -0.11 -0.13
CA HIS A 225 0.12 -1.47 -0.45
C HIS A 225 1.15 -1.46 -1.59
N ALA A 226 2.27 -2.16 -1.40
CA ALA A 226 3.38 -2.24 -2.35
C ALA A 226 3.94 -0.87 -2.81
N GLY A 227 3.69 0.22 -2.07
CA GLY A 227 4.00 1.59 -2.49
C GLY A 227 5.48 1.85 -2.76
N GLY A 228 6.39 1.14 -2.08
CA GLY A 228 7.83 1.23 -2.29
C GLY A 228 8.33 0.43 -3.50
N ARG A 229 7.56 -0.55 -3.98
CA ARG A 229 7.97 -1.39 -5.13
C ARG A 229 7.71 -0.75 -6.49
N ASN A 230 6.91 0.29 -6.55
CA ASN A 230 6.58 0.93 -7.82
C ASN A 230 6.79 2.46 -7.75
N PRO A 231 7.22 3.08 -8.85
CA PRO A 231 7.45 4.54 -8.89
C PRO A 231 6.20 5.36 -8.59
N TYR A 232 5.01 4.84 -8.88
CA TYR A 232 3.73 5.54 -8.65
C TYR A 232 3.50 5.79 -7.16
N GLY A 233 3.69 4.74 -6.34
CA GLY A 233 3.59 4.80 -4.88
C GLY A 233 4.69 5.66 -4.27
N GLN A 234 5.92 5.57 -4.80
CA GLN A 234 7.04 6.40 -4.34
C GLN A 234 6.72 7.89 -4.52
N HIS A 235 6.31 8.33 -5.73
CA HIS A 235 5.96 9.73 -5.99
C HIS A 235 4.78 10.22 -5.14
N PHE A 236 3.73 9.40 -4.97
CA PHE A 236 2.61 9.72 -4.10
C PHE A 236 3.06 9.94 -2.66
N SER A 237 3.87 9.04 -2.14
CA SER A 237 4.28 9.05 -0.73
C SER A 237 5.23 10.22 -0.41
N HIS A 238 6.18 10.53 -1.29
CA HIS A 238 7.05 11.71 -1.12
C HIS A 238 6.29 13.04 -1.15
N ALA A 239 5.10 13.09 -1.72
CA ALA A 239 4.33 14.31 -1.86
C ALA A 239 3.42 14.63 -0.67
N LEU A 240 3.07 13.66 0.18
CA LEU A 240 1.97 13.80 1.14
C LEU A 240 2.42 13.52 2.57
N SER A 241 2.19 14.47 3.46
CA SER A 241 2.56 14.38 4.89
C SER A 241 1.76 13.34 5.68
N CYS A 242 0.59 12.92 5.19
CA CYS A 242 -0.17 11.84 5.79
C CYS A 242 0.37 10.43 5.46
N VAL A 243 1.44 10.32 4.65
CA VAL A 243 2.07 9.05 4.25
C VAL A 243 3.47 8.94 4.87
N PRO A 244 3.59 8.43 6.09
CA PRO A 244 4.87 8.45 6.81
C PRO A 244 5.85 7.36 6.37
N TRP A 245 5.37 6.22 5.88
CA TRP A 245 6.18 5.04 5.54
C TRP A 245 5.81 4.46 4.18
N LEU A 246 6.75 3.69 3.60
CA LEU A 246 6.58 2.94 2.36
C LEU A 246 6.70 1.44 2.61
N GLU A 247 5.80 0.68 2.04
CA GLU A 247 5.91 -0.77 1.98
C GLU A 247 6.87 -1.22 0.89
N TYR A 248 7.82 -2.09 1.24
CA TYR A 248 8.74 -2.69 0.29
C TYR A 248 8.72 -4.21 0.37
N PHE A 249 8.13 -4.85 -0.64
CA PHE A 249 8.21 -6.30 -0.80
C PHE A 249 9.64 -6.70 -1.19
N VAL A 250 10.29 -7.50 -0.34
CA VAL A 250 11.59 -8.09 -0.64
C VAL A 250 11.37 -9.38 -1.42
N ARG A 251 11.56 -9.34 -2.73
CA ARG A 251 11.30 -10.48 -3.65
C ARG A 251 12.47 -11.42 -3.79
N GLY A 252 13.66 -11.04 -3.36
CA GLY A 252 14.85 -11.89 -3.43
C GLY A 252 14.87 -12.93 -2.32
N ALA A 253 15.37 -14.13 -2.63
CA ALA A 253 15.74 -15.09 -1.58
C ALA A 253 16.88 -14.51 -0.71
N PRO A 254 17.08 -15.01 0.50
CA PRO A 254 18.22 -14.63 1.33
C PRO A 254 19.55 -14.71 0.55
N GLY A 255 20.35 -13.63 0.62
CA GLY A 255 21.60 -13.47 -0.13
C GLY A 255 21.48 -12.79 -1.49
N VAL A 256 20.27 -12.54 -2.01
CA VAL A 256 20.06 -11.84 -3.29
C VAL A 256 19.94 -10.33 -3.04
N PRO A 257 20.86 -9.48 -3.55
CA PRO A 257 20.79 -8.03 -3.40
C PRO A 257 19.51 -7.44 -4.00
N LEU A 258 19.01 -6.34 -3.44
CA LEU A 258 17.79 -5.67 -3.92
C LEU A 258 17.92 -5.21 -5.38
N GLU A 259 19.12 -4.84 -5.82
CA GLU A 259 19.44 -4.44 -7.19
C GLU A 259 19.09 -5.49 -8.22
N GLU A 260 19.20 -6.78 -7.88
CA GLU A 260 18.86 -7.91 -8.76
C GLU A 260 17.35 -8.18 -8.82
N THR A 261 16.55 -7.53 -7.97
CA THR A 261 15.09 -7.70 -7.90
C THR A 261 14.31 -6.55 -8.56
N ILE A 262 14.99 -5.67 -9.30
CA ILE A 262 14.38 -4.52 -9.97
C ILE A 262 13.52 -4.98 -11.15
N ASP A 263 12.23 -4.57 -11.16
CA ASP A 263 11.30 -4.92 -12.23
C ASP A 263 11.40 -4.01 -13.45
N VAL A 264 11.78 -2.74 -13.22
CA VAL A 264 11.85 -1.72 -14.28
C VAL A 264 13.18 -0.97 -14.21
N PRO A 265 13.92 -0.80 -15.31
CA PRO A 265 15.17 -0.06 -15.33
C PRO A 265 15.05 1.34 -14.72
N GLY A 266 15.93 1.62 -13.77
CA GLY A 266 15.97 2.90 -13.07
C GLY A 266 14.98 3.02 -11.90
N GLN A 267 14.26 1.98 -11.58
CA GLN A 267 13.45 1.93 -10.35
C GLN A 267 14.34 2.17 -9.13
N LYS A 268 13.89 3.04 -8.23
CA LYS A 268 14.55 3.25 -6.93
C LYS A 268 14.28 2.07 -6.01
N ILE A 269 15.30 1.73 -5.23
CA ILE A 269 15.24 0.73 -4.17
C ILE A 269 15.66 1.38 -2.84
N PRO A 270 15.18 0.88 -1.69
CA PRO A 270 15.59 1.42 -0.40
C PRO A 270 17.06 1.10 -0.12
N LYS A 271 17.72 2.02 0.60
CA LYS A 271 19.05 1.85 1.17
C LYS A 271 18.96 2.05 2.67
N ASP A 272 19.44 1.07 3.44
CA ASP A 272 19.39 1.09 4.91
C ASP A 272 17.97 1.38 5.44
N GLY A 273 16.93 0.84 4.78
CA GLY A 273 15.54 1.05 5.14
C GLY A 273 14.94 2.41 4.74
N TRP A 274 15.59 3.17 3.84
CA TRP A 274 15.11 4.47 3.38
C TRP A 274 15.03 4.55 1.86
N MET A 275 13.91 5.08 1.34
CA MET A 275 13.70 5.37 -0.08
C MET A 275 14.03 6.82 -0.38
N GLU A 276 14.93 7.04 -1.35
CA GLU A 276 15.26 8.37 -1.84
C GLU A 276 14.32 8.80 -2.97
N LEU A 277 14.08 10.11 -3.04
CA LEU A 277 13.26 10.75 -4.07
C LEU A 277 13.83 10.55 -5.48
N ASP A 278 12.95 10.33 -6.45
CA ASP A 278 13.29 10.32 -7.89
C ASP A 278 12.88 11.64 -8.55
N ASN A 279 13.86 12.40 -9.00
CA ASN A 279 13.66 13.72 -9.60
C ASN A 279 13.44 13.70 -11.12
N ARG A 280 13.45 12.54 -11.76
CA ARG A 280 13.24 12.43 -13.21
C ARG A 280 11.81 12.81 -13.60
N PRO A 281 11.59 13.37 -14.82
CA PRO A 281 10.27 13.72 -15.30
C PRO A 281 9.31 12.52 -15.35
N GLY A 282 8.02 12.77 -15.11
CA GLY A 282 7.01 11.71 -14.98
C GLY A 282 7.16 10.95 -13.67
N PHE A 283 6.98 9.66 -13.74
CA PHE A 283 7.30 8.73 -12.64
C PHE A 283 8.74 8.20 -12.69
N GLY A 284 9.62 8.79 -13.51
CA GLY A 284 10.99 8.32 -13.65
C GLY A 284 11.14 6.98 -14.39
N LEU A 285 10.10 6.50 -15.05
CA LEU A 285 10.11 5.22 -15.77
C LEU A 285 10.98 5.30 -17.02
N GLY A 286 11.97 4.40 -17.12
CA GLY A 286 12.83 4.21 -18.29
C GLY A 286 12.22 3.23 -19.28
N ILE A 287 11.00 3.49 -19.78
CA ILE A 287 10.34 2.63 -20.77
C ILE A 287 11.12 2.69 -22.09
N GLN A 288 11.51 1.53 -22.59
CA GLN A 288 12.21 1.39 -23.88
C GLN A 288 11.21 1.13 -25.00
N GLU A 289 11.40 1.76 -26.15
CA GLU A 289 10.55 1.54 -27.33
C GLU A 289 10.50 0.06 -27.77
N SER A 290 11.59 -0.69 -27.55
CA SER A 290 11.65 -2.12 -27.84
C SER A 290 10.67 -2.98 -27.04
N TRP A 291 10.11 -2.46 -25.94
CA TRP A 291 9.08 -3.13 -25.15
C TRP A 291 7.67 -2.90 -25.69
N LEU A 292 7.52 -1.94 -26.62
CA LEU A 292 6.25 -1.64 -27.24
C LEU A 292 6.09 -2.55 -28.46
N SER A 293 5.28 -3.62 -28.33
CA SER A 293 4.89 -4.40 -29.51
C SER A 293 3.92 -3.59 -30.34
N THR A 294 4.23 -3.40 -31.63
CA THR A 294 3.26 -2.95 -32.62
C THR A 294 2.34 -4.13 -32.95
N TYR A 295 1.07 -4.03 -32.58
CA TYR A 295 0.01 -4.94 -33.02
C TYR A 295 -0.45 -4.56 -34.41
#